data_1dbb1e8f1f40773dd563d02548516802
#
_entry.id   1dbb1e8f1f40773dd563d02548516802
#
_cell.length_a   1.000
_cell.length_b   1.000
_cell.length_c   1.000
_cell.angle_alpha   90.00
_cell.angle_beta   90.00
_cell.angle_gamma   90.00
#
_symmetry.space_group_name_H-M   'P 1'
#
loop_
_entity.id
_entity.type
_entity.pdbx_description
1 polymer ?
#
loop_
_entity_poly.entity_id
_entity_poly.type
_entity_poly.pdbx_seq_one_letter_code
_entity_poly.pdbx_strand_id
1 'polypeptide(L)'
;LLPAGRIGTVLEWEVQPNSVPGWLRAPVIAHSQLGYAPGARKVATIELDRNDRTTAPARLLRVGADGSTTTVKTAPATRWGDYLRYSYHQLDFSDVRQPGLYMLEYGATRTAPFRIADDVYAGAWHPTLDVYFPVAMDHMYVNEGYRVWHGDAHRDDARQAPLNHEHIDLYAQGPTTDTKYKPGEHIPGLAVGGWFDAGDFDIRTQSQYQVVRSLVDTWEKWRPTRDTTAVDWTRRRTEIHVPDGTPDLLQQIRHGTLQLVAQFDAVGHAIHGIVEPDVAQYTHLGDASTKTDGLIHDPALKLGEERGGRSGTPDDRWAFTTKASALNYGSIAALAAASRSLGEADPALARTALGIATRIWAEEQTHAPDLYQHGNTTGGPLDSERFAAAVELLRTTRDPRYATAVQALWPAMERRFAFNLRDAVAAIPLMPQSYREGMIPAVRAYAAATVKAAAANPFGVPITTGGWAGSGTVIAGALNAYALHKAFPDIMPADPVFRGAEFLLGHHPGSDISFVSGVGTRSKEVAYGNNRADFSFIAGGVVPGVLIVKPDFPENHEDWPFFWGENEYVIPEGAMWIELAHAMQDLAGKPPAK
;
A
#
# COMPACT_ATOMS: atom_id res chain seq x y z
N LEU A 1 -16.17 -5.53 -35.12
CA LEU A 1 -15.83 -4.20 -35.66
C LEU A 1 -17.11 -3.59 -36.28
N LEU A 2 -17.46 -2.38 -35.86
CA LEU A 2 -18.59 -1.64 -36.44
C LEU A 2 -18.10 -0.88 -37.67
N PRO A 3 -18.87 -0.84 -38.79
CA PRO A 3 -18.50 -0.10 -39.99
C PRO A 3 -18.40 1.40 -39.68
N ALA A 4 -17.33 2.05 -40.13
CA ALA A 4 -17.18 3.48 -40.00
C ALA A 4 -18.27 4.23 -40.80
N GLY A 5 -18.74 5.36 -40.23
CA GLY A 5 -19.73 6.22 -40.90
C GLY A 5 -21.18 5.70 -40.96
N ARG A 6 -21.48 4.58 -40.36
CA ARG A 6 -22.86 4.07 -40.31
C ARG A 6 -23.68 4.82 -39.26
N ILE A 7 -24.81 5.37 -39.67
CA ILE A 7 -25.79 6.05 -38.81
C ILE A 7 -27.01 5.16 -38.63
N GLY A 8 -27.49 5.01 -37.41
CA GLY A 8 -28.64 4.18 -37.04
C GLY A 8 -28.25 3.04 -36.10
N THR A 9 -29.18 2.12 -35.84
CA THR A 9 -28.93 0.94 -35.02
C THR A 9 -27.93 0.03 -35.71
N VAL A 10 -26.74 -0.11 -35.14
CA VAL A 10 -25.65 -0.95 -35.67
C VAL A 10 -25.53 -2.28 -34.92
N LEU A 11 -26.11 -2.35 -33.71
CA LEU A 11 -26.17 -3.54 -32.87
C LEU A 11 -27.44 -3.45 -32.03
N GLU A 12 -28.19 -4.52 -31.96
CA GLU A 12 -29.36 -4.68 -31.08
C GLU A 12 -29.18 -5.96 -30.27
N TRP A 13 -29.40 -5.87 -28.98
CA TRP A 13 -29.28 -7.00 -28.08
C TRP A 13 -30.63 -7.22 -27.41
N GLU A 14 -31.15 -8.44 -27.50
CA GLU A 14 -32.25 -8.89 -26.66
C GLU A 14 -31.66 -9.61 -25.42
N VAL A 15 -31.95 -9.11 -24.23
CA VAL A 15 -31.51 -9.71 -22.96
C VAL A 15 -32.73 -10.31 -22.28
N GLN A 16 -32.77 -11.63 -22.19
CA GLN A 16 -33.79 -12.35 -21.44
C GLN A 16 -33.19 -12.83 -20.11
N PRO A 17 -33.41 -12.09 -18.99
CA PRO A 17 -32.86 -12.49 -17.71
C PRO A 17 -33.50 -13.76 -17.20
N ASN A 18 -32.66 -14.65 -16.61
CA ASN A 18 -33.16 -15.79 -15.87
C ASN A 18 -33.55 -15.33 -14.46
N SER A 19 -34.81 -15.58 -14.06
CA SER A 19 -35.29 -15.24 -12.70
C SER A 19 -35.84 -16.49 -12.01
N VAL A 20 -35.46 -16.68 -10.76
CA VAL A 20 -35.97 -17.74 -9.90
C VAL A 20 -36.93 -17.09 -8.90
N PRO A 21 -38.26 -17.35 -9.00
CA PRO A 21 -39.24 -16.79 -8.08
C PRO A 21 -38.93 -17.16 -6.63
N GLY A 22 -38.92 -16.16 -5.74
CA GLY A 22 -38.64 -16.36 -4.32
C GLY A 22 -37.17 -16.64 -3.95
N TRP A 23 -36.24 -16.54 -4.89
CA TRP A 23 -34.82 -16.65 -4.58
C TRP A 23 -34.38 -15.49 -3.65
N LEU A 24 -33.66 -15.86 -2.61
CA LEU A 24 -33.03 -14.92 -1.67
C LEU A 24 -31.54 -15.23 -1.62
N ARG A 25 -30.74 -14.17 -1.61
CA ARG A 25 -29.30 -14.29 -1.35
C ARG A 25 -29.06 -14.80 0.07
N ALA A 26 -28.18 -15.77 0.21
CA ALA A 26 -27.78 -16.23 1.54
C ALA A 26 -27.16 -15.09 2.37
N PRO A 27 -27.38 -15.07 3.69
CA PRO A 27 -26.73 -14.10 4.57
C PRO A 27 -25.20 -14.14 4.46
N VAL A 28 -24.55 -12.95 4.54
CA VAL A 28 -23.11 -12.85 4.69
C VAL A 28 -22.82 -12.29 6.09
N ILE A 29 -21.88 -12.91 6.82
CA ILE A 29 -21.47 -12.48 8.16
C ILE A 29 -20.06 -11.90 8.04
N ALA A 30 -19.96 -10.58 7.88
CA ALA A 30 -18.69 -9.87 7.81
C ALA A 30 -18.11 -9.68 9.22
N HIS A 31 -16.85 -10.08 9.41
CA HIS A 31 -16.13 -10.02 10.67
C HIS A 31 -14.62 -10.03 10.42
N SER A 32 -13.79 -9.76 11.44
CA SER A 32 -12.34 -9.90 11.30
C SER A 32 -11.93 -11.37 11.24
N GLN A 33 -11.33 -11.79 10.13
CA GLN A 33 -10.78 -13.15 9.95
C GLN A 33 -9.62 -13.46 10.91
N LEU A 34 -8.87 -12.45 11.29
CA LEU A 34 -7.78 -12.60 12.27
C LEU A 34 -8.34 -12.75 13.67
N GLY A 35 -9.42 -12.04 13.98
CA GLY A 35 -10.07 -12.01 15.27
C GLY A 35 -9.89 -10.70 16.02
N TYR A 36 -9.94 -10.76 17.37
CA TYR A 36 -10.06 -9.59 18.22
C TYR A 36 -9.25 -9.70 19.50
N ALA A 37 -8.71 -8.58 19.98
CA ALA A 37 -8.19 -8.52 21.35
C ALA A 37 -9.35 -8.63 22.38
N PRO A 38 -9.14 -9.24 23.56
CA PRO A 38 -10.19 -9.44 24.55
C PRO A 38 -10.91 -8.15 24.97
N GLY A 39 -10.17 -7.06 25.10
CA GLY A 39 -10.71 -5.76 25.50
C GLY A 39 -11.25 -4.89 24.36
N ALA A 40 -11.04 -5.29 23.10
CA ALA A 40 -11.50 -4.52 21.96
C ALA A 40 -13.03 -4.57 21.78
N ARG A 41 -13.55 -3.59 21.05
CA ARG A 41 -14.90 -3.67 20.47
C ARG A 41 -14.94 -4.84 19.49
N LYS A 42 -16.01 -5.65 19.54
CA LYS A 42 -16.23 -6.82 18.68
C LYS A 42 -17.63 -6.79 18.11
N VAL A 43 -17.75 -6.43 16.83
CA VAL A 43 -19.04 -6.36 16.15
C VAL A 43 -18.94 -7.07 14.81
N ALA A 44 -19.85 -8.00 14.58
CA ALA A 44 -20.06 -8.60 13.27
C ALA A 44 -21.23 -7.92 12.55
N THR A 45 -21.11 -7.74 11.25
CA THR A 45 -22.16 -7.20 10.40
C THR A 45 -22.78 -8.32 9.57
N ILE A 46 -24.11 -8.47 9.65
CA ILE A 46 -24.88 -9.48 8.92
C ILE A 46 -25.60 -8.78 7.76
N GLU A 47 -25.20 -9.12 6.54
CA GLU A 47 -25.76 -8.61 5.29
C GLU A 47 -26.83 -9.55 4.79
N LEU A 48 -28.05 -9.04 4.61
CA LEU A 48 -29.23 -9.78 4.16
C LEU A 48 -29.77 -9.24 2.85
N ASP A 49 -30.35 -10.11 2.04
CA ASP A 49 -31.20 -9.68 0.93
C ASP A 49 -32.29 -8.73 1.44
N ARG A 50 -32.58 -7.65 0.74
CA ARG A 50 -33.62 -6.68 1.14
C ARG A 50 -35.02 -7.30 1.23
N ASN A 51 -35.25 -8.39 0.52
CA ASN A 51 -36.51 -9.10 0.52
C ASN A 51 -36.58 -10.18 1.61
N ASP A 52 -35.45 -10.47 2.28
CA ASP A 52 -35.44 -11.40 3.39
C ASP A 52 -36.16 -10.78 4.60
N ARG A 53 -37.25 -11.41 5.02
CA ARG A 53 -38.07 -11.02 6.18
C ARG A 53 -37.84 -11.94 7.37
N THR A 54 -36.93 -12.90 7.26
CA THR A 54 -36.63 -13.82 8.34
C THR A 54 -35.85 -13.12 9.43
N THR A 55 -36.14 -13.47 10.68
CA THR A 55 -35.38 -13.03 11.84
C THR A 55 -34.84 -14.26 12.53
N ALA A 56 -33.55 -14.51 12.37
CA ALA A 56 -32.86 -15.55 13.11
C ALA A 56 -32.07 -14.92 14.27
N PRO A 57 -31.90 -15.61 15.39
CA PRO A 57 -30.95 -15.19 16.41
C PRO A 57 -29.52 -15.39 15.87
N ALA A 58 -28.67 -14.40 16.09
CA ALA A 58 -27.24 -14.54 15.87
C ALA A 58 -26.61 -15.24 17.08
N ARG A 59 -25.67 -16.15 16.82
CA ARG A 59 -24.98 -16.93 17.86
C ARG A 59 -23.48 -16.75 17.74
N LEU A 60 -22.81 -16.64 18.88
CA LEU A 60 -21.37 -16.80 18.99
C LEU A 60 -21.10 -18.19 19.61
N LEU A 61 -20.34 -18.98 18.89
CA LEU A 61 -19.96 -20.33 19.25
C LEU A 61 -18.49 -20.35 19.65
N ARG A 62 -18.14 -21.02 20.74
CA ARG A 62 -16.76 -21.34 21.09
C ARG A 62 -16.42 -22.71 20.56
N VAL A 63 -15.25 -22.85 19.96
CA VAL A 63 -14.73 -24.10 19.40
C VAL A 63 -13.86 -24.78 20.49
N GLY A 64 -14.17 -26.02 20.81
CA GLY A 64 -13.39 -26.86 21.73
C GLY A 64 -12.18 -27.49 21.04
N ALA A 65 -11.26 -28.05 21.84
CA ALA A 65 -10.08 -28.75 21.35
C ALA A 65 -10.39 -29.99 20.50
N ASP A 66 -11.56 -30.58 20.70
CA ASP A 66 -12.09 -31.72 19.93
C ASP A 66 -12.86 -31.29 18.66
N GLY A 67 -12.90 -29.98 18.35
CA GLY A 67 -13.70 -29.45 17.27
C GLY A 67 -15.20 -29.27 17.56
N SER A 68 -15.67 -29.66 18.73
CA SER A 68 -17.05 -29.41 19.16
C SER A 68 -17.32 -27.93 19.35
N THR A 69 -18.58 -27.52 19.24
CA THR A 69 -18.96 -26.11 19.42
C THR A 69 -19.94 -25.95 20.57
N THR A 70 -19.72 -24.92 21.39
CA THR A 70 -20.61 -24.53 22.49
C THR A 70 -21.09 -23.10 22.29
N THR A 71 -22.40 -22.87 22.36
CA THR A 71 -22.97 -21.53 22.27
C THR A 71 -22.60 -20.71 23.52
N VAL A 72 -21.91 -19.60 23.35
CA VAL A 72 -21.51 -18.71 24.46
C VAL A 72 -22.35 -17.42 24.49
N LYS A 73 -22.95 -17.05 23.36
CA LYS A 73 -23.88 -15.93 23.28
C LYS A 73 -24.94 -16.19 22.22
N THR A 74 -26.18 -15.85 22.56
CA THR A 74 -27.29 -15.79 21.59
C THR A 74 -27.99 -14.45 21.81
N ALA A 75 -28.14 -13.69 20.73
CA ALA A 75 -28.83 -12.41 20.74
C ALA A 75 -29.56 -12.18 19.43
N PRO A 76 -30.67 -11.39 19.41
CA PRO A 76 -31.20 -10.88 18.17
C PRO A 76 -30.15 -9.97 17.53
N ALA A 77 -29.94 -10.11 16.23
CA ALA A 77 -29.12 -9.16 15.48
C ALA A 77 -29.86 -7.82 15.39
N THR A 78 -29.22 -6.75 15.86
CA THR A 78 -29.82 -5.41 15.86
C THR A 78 -29.81 -4.85 14.45
N ARG A 79 -30.99 -4.45 13.93
CA ARG A 79 -31.06 -3.83 12.60
C ARG A 79 -30.29 -2.51 12.62
N TRP A 80 -29.28 -2.40 11.74
CA TRP A 80 -28.55 -1.17 11.46
C TRP A 80 -29.34 -0.29 10.48
N GLY A 81 -29.82 -0.86 9.38
CA GLY A 81 -30.57 -0.19 8.32
C GLY A 81 -30.31 -0.77 6.96
N ASP A 82 -30.75 -0.04 5.91
CA ASP A 82 -30.45 -0.38 4.53
C ASP A 82 -29.28 0.45 4.01
N TYR A 83 -28.35 -0.18 3.32
CA TYR A 83 -27.22 0.49 2.69
C TYR A 83 -26.96 -0.15 1.32
N LEU A 84 -26.78 0.68 0.27
CA LEU A 84 -26.62 0.23 -1.11
C LEU A 84 -27.70 -0.81 -1.48
N ARG A 85 -27.34 -2.06 -1.70
CA ARG A 85 -28.23 -3.12 -2.22
C ARG A 85 -28.90 -3.96 -1.13
N TYR A 86 -28.41 -3.92 0.12
CA TYR A 86 -28.77 -4.89 1.15
C TYR A 86 -29.35 -4.26 2.42
N SER A 87 -29.91 -5.12 3.27
CA SER A 87 -30.31 -4.79 4.63
C SER A 87 -29.26 -5.32 5.62
N TYR A 88 -28.88 -4.52 6.59
CA TYR A 88 -27.77 -4.82 7.49
C TYR A 88 -28.23 -4.92 8.95
N HIS A 89 -27.69 -5.92 9.63
CA HIS A 89 -27.87 -6.13 11.05
C HIS A 89 -26.51 -6.30 11.71
N GLN A 90 -26.43 -6.06 12.99
CA GLN A 90 -25.17 -6.18 13.75
C GLN A 90 -25.35 -7.05 14.99
N LEU A 91 -24.34 -7.86 15.28
CA LEU A 91 -24.16 -8.58 16.54
C LEU A 91 -22.97 -7.99 17.28
N ASP A 92 -23.22 -7.34 18.42
CA ASP A 92 -22.18 -6.92 19.35
C ASP A 92 -21.90 -8.05 20.36
N PHE A 93 -20.65 -8.49 20.41
CA PHE A 93 -20.15 -9.48 21.35
C PHE A 93 -18.90 -8.98 22.11
N SER A 94 -18.78 -7.65 22.27
CA SER A 94 -17.67 -7.00 22.97
C SER A 94 -17.52 -7.43 24.42
N ASP A 95 -18.61 -7.91 25.05
CA ASP A 95 -18.64 -8.47 26.40
C ASP A 95 -17.94 -9.83 26.51
N VAL A 96 -17.76 -10.57 25.42
CA VAL A 96 -17.02 -11.83 25.40
C VAL A 96 -15.53 -11.56 25.34
N ARG A 97 -14.85 -11.74 26.49
CA ARG A 97 -13.42 -11.43 26.66
C ARG A 97 -12.54 -12.66 26.84
N GLN A 98 -13.13 -13.83 27.01
CA GLN A 98 -12.39 -15.06 27.26
C GLN A 98 -11.56 -15.43 26.03
N PRO A 99 -10.23 -15.63 26.14
CA PRO A 99 -9.42 -16.11 25.03
C PRO A 99 -9.88 -17.48 24.53
N GLY A 100 -9.82 -17.68 23.21
CA GLY A 100 -10.26 -18.93 22.59
C GLY A 100 -10.48 -18.79 21.09
N LEU A 101 -10.98 -19.89 20.49
CA LEU A 101 -11.39 -19.97 19.10
C LEU A 101 -12.90 -19.88 19.01
N TYR A 102 -13.41 -19.04 18.12
CA TYR A 102 -14.83 -18.73 18.03
C TYR A 102 -15.33 -18.75 16.59
N MET A 103 -16.63 -18.95 16.40
CA MET A 103 -17.34 -18.83 15.13
C MET A 103 -18.64 -18.07 15.35
N LEU A 104 -19.11 -17.40 14.30
CA LEU A 104 -20.43 -16.75 14.27
C LEU A 104 -21.40 -17.58 13.45
N GLU A 105 -22.68 -17.56 13.84
CA GLU A 105 -23.76 -18.25 13.14
C GLU A 105 -25.01 -17.36 13.06
N TYR A 106 -25.63 -17.32 11.88
CA TYR A 106 -26.92 -16.68 11.64
C TYR A 106 -27.74 -17.53 10.66
N GLY A 107 -28.88 -18.03 11.13
CA GLY A 107 -29.65 -19.01 10.35
C GLY A 107 -28.85 -20.27 10.04
N ALA A 108 -28.68 -20.58 8.76
CA ALA A 108 -27.87 -21.69 8.28
C ALA A 108 -26.42 -21.28 7.95
N THR A 109 -26.10 -19.98 7.96
CA THR A 109 -24.79 -19.46 7.64
C THR A 109 -23.88 -19.48 8.86
N ARG A 110 -22.65 -19.97 8.69
CA ARG A 110 -21.62 -20.04 9.73
C ARG A 110 -20.28 -19.54 9.17
N THR A 111 -19.56 -18.75 9.98
CA THR A 111 -18.23 -18.26 9.59
C THR A 111 -17.15 -19.32 9.75
N ALA A 112 -15.99 -19.07 9.14
CA ALA A 112 -14.75 -19.71 9.56
C ALA A 112 -14.39 -19.32 11.01
N PRO A 113 -13.55 -20.10 11.72
CA PRO A 113 -13.14 -19.78 13.07
C PRO A 113 -12.15 -18.61 13.11
N PHE A 114 -12.29 -17.76 14.14
CA PHE A 114 -11.39 -16.65 14.45
C PHE A 114 -10.98 -16.66 15.92
N ARG A 115 -9.91 -15.95 16.27
CA ARG A 115 -9.36 -15.91 17.62
C ARG A 115 -9.88 -14.72 18.44
N ILE A 116 -10.09 -14.92 19.74
CA ILE A 116 -10.04 -13.84 20.73
C ILE A 116 -8.78 -14.10 21.55
N ALA A 117 -7.77 -13.21 21.46
CA ALA A 117 -6.50 -13.39 22.14
C ALA A 117 -5.74 -12.05 22.24
N ASP A 118 -4.91 -11.91 23.28
CA ASP A 118 -4.12 -10.69 23.50
C ASP A 118 -3.04 -10.45 22.43
N ASP A 119 -2.55 -11.54 21.81
CA ASP A 119 -1.51 -11.54 20.78
C ASP A 119 -2.06 -11.65 19.36
N VAL A 120 -3.36 -11.45 19.18
CA VAL A 120 -4.04 -11.72 17.91
C VAL A 120 -3.47 -10.93 16.72
N TYR A 121 -2.92 -9.75 16.96
CA TYR A 121 -2.34 -8.89 15.92
C TYR A 121 -0.81 -9.05 15.77
N ALA A 122 -0.13 -9.74 16.68
CA ALA A 122 1.33 -9.77 16.78
C ALA A 122 2.05 -10.25 15.50
N GLY A 123 1.47 -11.21 14.80
CA GLY A 123 2.04 -11.78 13.56
C GLY A 123 1.34 -11.37 12.28
N ALA A 124 0.38 -10.45 12.34
CA ALA A 124 -0.44 -10.09 11.17
C ALA A 124 0.35 -9.47 10.01
N TRP A 125 1.50 -8.87 10.29
CA TRP A 125 2.39 -8.23 9.34
C TRP A 125 3.50 -9.14 8.80
N HIS A 126 3.71 -10.31 9.41
CA HIS A 126 4.81 -11.22 9.06
C HIS A 126 4.79 -11.61 7.57
N PRO A 127 3.69 -12.10 6.98
CA PRO A 127 3.72 -12.50 5.58
C PRO A 127 4.10 -11.36 4.63
N THR A 128 3.69 -10.13 4.97
CA THR A 128 4.01 -8.95 4.15
C THR A 128 5.51 -8.63 4.16
N LEU A 129 6.15 -8.70 5.32
CA LEU A 129 7.59 -8.46 5.42
C LEU A 129 8.42 -9.68 4.97
N ASP A 130 7.97 -10.90 5.28
CA ASP A 130 8.76 -12.12 5.06
C ASP A 130 8.72 -12.60 3.60
N VAL A 131 7.61 -12.33 2.88
CA VAL A 131 7.39 -12.87 1.53
C VAL A 131 7.10 -11.76 0.53
N TYR A 132 6.08 -10.93 0.76
CA TYR A 132 5.65 -9.94 -0.23
C TYR A 132 6.75 -8.95 -0.60
N PHE A 133 7.37 -8.29 0.38
CA PHE A 133 8.44 -7.34 0.11
C PHE A 133 9.68 -7.95 -0.55
N PRO A 134 10.21 -9.11 -0.08
CA PRO A 134 11.29 -9.77 -0.81
C PRO A 134 10.93 -10.13 -2.25
N VAL A 135 9.70 -10.61 -2.51
CA VAL A 135 9.24 -10.94 -3.87
C VAL A 135 9.08 -9.68 -4.75
N ALA A 136 8.79 -8.54 -4.15
CA ALA A 136 8.69 -7.27 -4.89
C ALA A 136 10.07 -6.62 -5.16
N MET A 137 11.19 -7.10 -4.59
CA MET A 137 12.52 -6.50 -4.78
C MET A 137 12.97 -6.60 -6.24
N ASP A 138 13.10 -5.47 -6.91
CA ASP A 138 13.69 -5.40 -8.26
C ASP A 138 15.22 -5.48 -8.22
N HIS A 139 15.85 -5.77 -9.36
CA HIS A 139 17.29 -5.94 -9.51
C HIS A 139 17.92 -7.03 -8.63
N MET A 140 17.11 -8.01 -8.22
CA MET A 140 17.51 -9.12 -7.37
C MET A 140 17.04 -10.45 -7.95
N TYR A 141 17.81 -11.51 -7.73
CA TYR A 141 17.34 -12.88 -7.85
C TYR A 141 16.69 -13.28 -6.53
N VAL A 142 15.42 -13.66 -6.54
CA VAL A 142 14.66 -13.98 -5.32
C VAL A 142 14.25 -15.45 -5.30
N ASN A 143 14.67 -16.18 -4.26
CA ASN A 143 14.31 -17.57 -4.08
C ASN A 143 13.86 -17.89 -2.65
N GLU A 144 13.11 -18.98 -2.55
CA GLU A 144 12.59 -19.55 -1.30
C GLU A 144 12.80 -21.07 -1.32
N GLY A 145 13.83 -21.56 -0.65
CA GLY A 145 14.15 -22.99 -0.67
C GLY A 145 14.35 -23.52 -2.10
N TYR A 146 13.41 -24.32 -2.59
CA TYR A 146 13.42 -24.89 -3.94
C TYR A 146 12.65 -24.07 -4.98
N ARG A 147 11.98 -22.97 -4.57
CA ARG A 147 11.19 -22.11 -5.44
C ARG A 147 11.98 -20.87 -5.83
N VAL A 148 12.03 -20.57 -7.11
CA VAL A 148 12.45 -19.26 -7.62
C VAL A 148 11.21 -18.41 -7.80
N TRP A 149 11.17 -17.25 -7.11
CA TRP A 149 10.10 -16.28 -7.30
C TRP A 149 10.31 -15.49 -8.58
N HIS A 150 11.52 -14.97 -8.80
CA HIS A 150 11.95 -14.37 -10.06
C HIS A 150 13.48 -14.33 -10.17
N GLY A 151 13.97 -14.24 -11.42
CA GLY A 151 15.39 -14.09 -11.72
C GLY A 151 15.94 -12.70 -11.44
N ASP A 152 17.25 -12.52 -11.59
CA ASP A 152 17.92 -11.22 -11.53
C ASP A 152 17.67 -10.48 -12.87
N ALA A 153 16.63 -9.65 -12.89
CA ALA A 153 16.18 -8.89 -14.04
C ALA A 153 16.77 -7.47 -14.08
N HIS A 154 16.57 -6.80 -15.20
CA HIS A 154 16.79 -5.36 -15.38
C HIS A 154 18.21 -4.88 -15.06
N ARG A 155 19.23 -5.70 -15.38
CA ARG A 155 20.64 -5.34 -15.23
C ARG A 155 21.09 -4.23 -16.18
N ASP A 156 20.32 -4.03 -17.23
CA ASP A 156 20.46 -3.07 -18.33
C ASP A 156 19.74 -1.74 -18.09
N ASP A 157 19.06 -1.60 -16.96
CA ASP A 157 18.37 -0.35 -16.59
C ASP A 157 19.33 0.85 -16.49
N ALA A 158 18.92 1.98 -17.02
CA ALA A 158 17.77 2.22 -17.87
C ALA A 158 18.22 3.08 -19.04
N ARG A 159 17.40 3.24 -20.07
CA ARG A 159 17.66 4.21 -21.13
C ARG A 159 16.73 5.41 -21.05
N GLN A 160 17.20 6.57 -21.51
CA GLN A 160 16.46 7.81 -21.51
C GLN A 160 15.20 7.70 -22.37
N ALA A 161 14.04 8.00 -21.80
CA ALA A 161 12.77 7.99 -22.52
C ALA A 161 12.75 9.03 -23.68
N PRO A 162 11.99 8.76 -24.76
CA PRO A 162 11.82 9.69 -25.87
C PRO A 162 11.12 11.01 -25.46
N LEU A 163 11.48 12.13 -26.11
CA LEU A 163 10.83 13.42 -25.85
C LEU A 163 9.35 13.42 -26.24
N ASN A 164 8.54 14.14 -25.47
CA ASN A 164 7.09 14.27 -25.70
C ASN A 164 6.39 12.91 -25.84
N HIS A 165 6.82 11.94 -25.05
CA HIS A 165 6.31 10.59 -25.07
C HIS A 165 5.41 10.33 -23.85
N GLU A 166 4.22 9.82 -24.09
CA GLU A 166 3.30 9.33 -23.05
C GLU A 166 3.26 7.81 -23.09
N HIS A 167 3.46 7.19 -21.95
CA HIS A 167 3.39 5.75 -21.74
C HIS A 167 2.00 5.33 -21.27
N ILE A 168 1.60 4.10 -21.59
CA ILE A 168 0.29 3.55 -21.21
C ILE A 168 0.08 3.52 -19.69
N ASP A 169 1.15 3.34 -18.92
CA ASP A 169 1.13 3.34 -17.45
C ASP A 169 1.36 4.72 -16.84
N LEU A 170 0.79 5.75 -17.46
CA LEU A 170 0.74 7.12 -16.94
C LEU A 170 2.10 7.80 -16.71
N TYR A 171 3.19 7.29 -17.28
CA TYR A 171 4.46 8.01 -17.34
C TYR A 171 4.49 8.95 -18.54
N ALA A 172 5.19 10.06 -18.42
CA ALA A 172 5.41 10.93 -19.55
C ALA A 172 6.76 11.65 -19.48
N GLN A 173 7.40 11.81 -20.66
CA GLN A 173 8.56 12.64 -20.85
C GLN A 173 8.14 13.95 -21.50
N GLY A 174 8.59 15.06 -20.93
CA GLY A 174 8.34 16.41 -21.49
C GLY A 174 9.18 16.72 -22.72
N PRO A 175 9.26 18.01 -23.10
CA PRO A 175 9.97 18.46 -24.30
C PRO A 175 11.49 18.42 -24.15
N THR A 176 12.01 18.18 -22.96
CA THR A 176 13.44 18.07 -22.64
C THR A 176 13.69 16.79 -21.86
N THR A 177 14.93 16.29 -21.86
CA THR A 177 15.32 15.15 -21.02
C THR A 177 15.65 15.58 -19.59
N ASP A 178 15.97 16.86 -19.38
CA ASP A 178 16.48 17.43 -18.14
C ASP A 178 17.74 16.72 -17.59
N THR A 179 18.41 16.00 -18.45
CA THR A 179 19.64 15.25 -18.19
C THR A 179 20.67 15.50 -19.29
N LYS A 180 21.88 15.01 -19.10
CA LYS A 180 22.92 15.03 -20.16
C LYS A 180 22.71 13.94 -21.23
N TYR A 181 21.82 12.98 -20.97
CA TYR A 181 21.58 11.84 -21.85
C TYR A 181 20.55 12.18 -22.92
N LYS A 182 20.80 11.69 -24.15
CA LYS A 182 19.86 11.82 -25.27
C LYS A 182 18.79 10.72 -25.21
N PRO A 183 17.63 10.94 -25.85
CA PRO A 183 16.62 9.88 -25.98
C PRO A 183 17.22 8.56 -26.50
N GLY A 184 16.93 7.47 -25.83
CA GLY A 184 17.46 6.13 -26.12
C GLY A 184 18.86 5.86 -25.59
N GLU A 185 19.57 6.84 -25.05
CA GLU A 185 20.90 6.65 -24.45
C GLU A 185 20.78 6.00 -23.07
N HIS A 186 21.66 5.02 -22.80
CA HIS A 186 21.71 4.36 -21.50
C HIS A 186 22.16 5.33 -20.40
N ILE A 187 21.43 5.33 -19.28
CA ILE A 187 21.71 6.07 -18.05
C ILE A 187 22.33 5.09 -17.04
N PRO A 188 23.64 5.08 -16.83
CA PRO A 188 24.28 4.13 -15.95
C PRO A 188 23.95 4.39 -14.49
N GLY A 189 23.87 3.29 -13.70
CA GLY A 189 23.74 3.34 -12.23
C GLY A 189 22.30 3.24 -11.72
N LEU A 190 21.30 3.11 -12.58
CA LEU A 190 19.90 2.97 -12.17
C LEU A 190 19.49 1.52 -11.83
N ALA A 191 20.25 0.52 -12.30
CA ALA A 191 19.99 -0.91 -12.06
C ALA A 191 20.34 -1.33 -10.61
N VAL A 192 19.73 -0.73 -9.58
CA VAL A 192 20.00 -1.01 -8.17
C VAL A 192 18.84 -0.69 -7.26
N GLY A 193 18.48 -1.61 -6.39
CA GLY A 193 17.43 -1.39 -5.39
C GLY A 193 16.05 -1.17 -6.00
N GLY A 194 15.10 -0.74 -5.17
CA GLY A 194 13.72 -0.50 -5.57
C GLY A 194 12.85 -1.75 -5.62
N TRP A 195 11.56 -1.53 -5.62
CA TRP A 195 10.56 -2.60 -5.71
C TRP A 195 9.70 -2.39 -6.95
N PHE A 196 9.20 -3.48 -7.50
CA PHE A 196 8.08 -3.41 -8.43
C PHE A 196 6.92 -2.68 -7.74
N ASP A 197 6.36 -1.67 -8.41
CA ASP A 197 5.37 -0.76 -7.81
C ASP A 197 4.09 -1.49 -7.41
N ALA A 198 3.62 -2.35 -8.29
CA ALA A 198 2.34 -3.04 -8.14
C ALA A 198 2.38 -4.44 -8.79
N GLY A 199 1.41 -4.75 -9.63
CA GLY A 199 1.33 -6.03 -10.34
C GLY A 199 2.21 -6.15 -11.58
N ASP A 200 2.76 -5.07 -12.03
CA ASP A 200 3.70 -4.95 -13.14
C ASP A 200 5.17 -4.85 -12.66
N PHE A 201 6.08 -4.53 -13.58
CA PHE A 201 7.52 -4.52 -13.28
C PHE A 201 8.12 -3.12 -13.40
N ASP A 202 7.36 -2.08 -13.15
CA ASP A 202 7.88 -0.72 -13.12
C ASP A 202 8.46 -0.33 -11.73
N ILE A 203 9.30 0.70 -11.72
CA ILE A 203 9.73 1.40 -10.52
C ILE A 203 9.13 2.80 -10.54
N ARG A 204 8.12 3.06 -9.73
CA ARG A 204 7.48 4.37 -9.60
C ARG A 204 8.06 5.12 -8.40
N THR A 205 8.80 6.19 -8.64
CA THR A 205 9.52 6.91 -7.58
C THR A 205 8.63 7.38 -6.45
N GLN A 206 7.40 7.79 -6.75
CA GLN A 206 6.44 8.19 -5.72
C GLN A 206 6.14 7.05 -4.74
N SER A 207 5.91 5.85 -5.23
CA SER A 207 5.68 4.67 -4.39
C SER A 207 6.92 4.30 -3.59
N GLN A 208 8.12 4.38 -4.21
CA GLN A 208 9.37 4.09 -3.51
C GLN A 208 9.56 4.97 -2.27
N TYR A 209 9.42 6.30 -2.41
CA TYR A 209 9.61 7.17 -1.25
C TYR A 209 8.50 7.05 -0.20
N GLN A 210 7.27 6.72 -0.60
CA GLN A 210 6.18 6.45 0.33
C GLN A 210 6.45 5.19 1.16
N VAL A 211 6.90 4.12 0.51
CA VAL A 211 7.27 2.86 1.17
C VAL A 211 8.41 3.09 2.15
N VAL A 212 9.52 3.72 1.72
CA VAL A 212 10.65 4.01 2.60
C VAL A 212 10.20 4.76 3.85
N ARG A 213 9.37 5.78 3.72
CA ARG A 213 8.86 6.56 4.86
C ARG A 213 7.99 5.72 5.80
N SER A 214 7.08 4.91 5.27
CA SER A 214 6.21 4.07 6.08
C SER A 214 7.00 3.00 6.85
N LEU A 215 7.99 2.37 6.22
CA LEU A 215 8.87 1.42 6.87
C LEU A 215 9.75 2.09 7.93
N VAL A 216 10.26 3.30 7.68
CA VAL A 216 11.00 4.10 8.68
C VAL A 216 10.11 4.45 9.87
N ASP A 217 8.88 4.88 9.64
CA ASP A 217 7.91 5.15 10.71
C ASP A 217 7.66 3.93 11.59
N THR A 218 7.54 2.76 10.99
CA THR A 218 7.42 1.48 11.70
C THR A 218 8.69 1.18 12.51
N TRP A 219 9.85 1.31 11.90
CA TRP A 219 11.12 1.07 12.57
C TRP A 219 11.35 2.01 13.76
N GLU A 220 11.11 3.30 13.58
CA GLU A 220 11.36 4.29 14.65
C GLU A 220 10.42 4.10 15.86
N LYS A 221 9.19 3.63 15.63
CA LYS A 221 8.18 3.42 16.69
C LYS A 221 8.39 2.12 17.47
N TRP A 222 8.69 1.02 16.78
CA TRP A 222 8.61 -0.32 17.40
C TRP A 222 9.88 -1.17 17.31
N ARG A 223 10.83 -0.81 16.46
CA ARG A 223 12.13 -1.53 16.33
C ARG A 223 11.96 -3.05 16.15
N PRO A 224 11.15 -3.53 15.21
CA PRO A 224 10.97 -4.97 15.02
C PRO A 224 12.31 -5.62 14.64
N THR A 225 12.65 -6.73 15.31
CA THR A 225 13.94 -7.43 15.13
C THR A 225 13.80 -8.70 14.29
N ARG A 226 12.67 -8.84 13.55
CA ARG A 226 12.44 -9.99 12.71
C ARG A 226 13.51 -10.11 11.62
N ASP A 227 14.13 -11.29 11.54
CA ASP A 227 15.23 -11.63 10.65
C ASP A 227 14.92 -13.00 10.06
N THR A 228 14.38 -13.02 8.86
CA THR A 228 13.95 -14.21 8.12
C THR A 228 14.36 -14.17 6.66
N THR A 229 15.08 -13.13 6.23
CA THR A 229 15.47 -12.93 4.83
C THR A 229 16.94 -12.53 4.75
N ALA A 230 17.72 -13.25 3.96
CA ALA A 230 19.10 -12.88 3.67
C ALA A 230 19.18 -12.10 2.36
N VAL A 231 19.85 -10.94 2.38
CA VAL A 231 20.00 -10.08 1.21
C VAL A 231 21.48 -9.81 0.91
N ASP A 232 21.95 -10.28 -0.24
CA ASP A 232 23.29 -9.99 -0.77
C ASP A 232 23.19 -9.05 -1.99
N TRP A 233 23.33 -7.75 -1.75
CA TRP A 233 23.28 -6.74 -2.82
C TRP A 233 24.45 -6.84 -3.81
N THR A 234 25.58 -7.42 -3.41
CA THR A 234 26.75 -7.60 -4.30
C THR A 234 26.49 -8.67 -5.32
N ARG A 235 25.89 -9.79 -4.87
CA ARG A 235 25.50 -10.91 -5.73
C ARG A 235 24.11 -10.76 -6.32
N ARG A 236 23.37 -9.71 -5.94
CA ARG A 236 21.97 -9.49 -6.32
C ARG A 236 21.08 -10.69 -5.99
N ARG A 237 21.18 -11.18 -4.76
CA ARG A 237 20.46 -12.38 -4.33
C ARG A 237 19.74 -12.16 -3.01
N THR A 238 18.48 -12.57 -2.99
CA THR A 238 17.62 -12.58 -1.80
C THR A 238 17.13 -13.99 -1.56
N GLU A 239 17.32 -14.49 -0.34
CA GLU A 239 16.86 -15.81 0.09
C GLU A 239 15.85 -15.67 1.21
N ILE A 240 14.59 -16.04 0.94
CA ILE A 240 13.48 -16.02 1.88
C ILE A 240 13.62 -17.20 2.85
N HIS A 241 13.27 -16.99 4.12
CA HIS A 241 13.38 -17.94 5.23
C HIS A 241 14.82 -18.33 5.60
N VAL A 242 15.78 -17.46 5.30
CA VAL A 242 17.18 -17.61 5.71
C VAL A 242 17.60 -16.36 6.49
N PRO A 243 17.78 -16.41 7.82
CA PRO A 243 18.25 -15.27 8.59
C PRO A 243 19.71 -14.93 8.28
N ASP A 244 20.08 -13.64 8.33
CA ASP A 244 21.45 -13.17 8.10
C ASP A 244 22.01 -12.28 9.22
N GLY A 245 21.26 -12.09 10.30
CA GLY A 245 21.62 -11.26 11.45
C GLY A 245 21.21 -9.79 11.32
N THR A 246 20.53 -9.41 10.24
CA THR A 246 20.04 -8.06 10.01
C THR A 246 18.51 -8.03 10.05
N PRO A 247 17.87 -7.15 10.81
CA PRO A 247 16.42 -7.03 10.78
C PRO A 247 15.89 -6.75 9.37
N ASP A 248 14.95 -7.58 8.89
CA ASP A 248 14.39 -7.52 7.53
C ASP A 248 13.84 -6.13 7.19
N LEU A 249 13.24 -5.45 8.16
CA LEU A 249 12.71 -4.09 7.95
C LEU A 249 13.81 -3.08 7.60
N LEU A 250 15.00 -3.20 8.20
CA LEU A 250 16.16 -2.37 7.84
C LEU A 250 16.71 -2.71 6.46
N GLN A 251 16.69 -4.00 6.08
CA GLN A 251 17.09 -4.42 4.74
C GLN A 251 16.16 -3.82 3.68
N GLN A 252 14.85 -3.81 3.92
CA GLN A 252 13.89 -3.21 3.00
C GLN A 252 14.05 -1.68 2.93
N ILE A 253 14.23 -0.99 4.07
CA ILE A 253 14.56 0.45 4.08
C ILE A 253 15.82 0.72 3.25
N ARG A 254 16.88 -0.09 3.43
CA ARG A 254 18.12 0.02 2.65
C ARG A 254 17.86 -0.14 1.16
N HIS A 255 17.06 -1.14 0.78
CA HIS A 255 16.79 -1.47 -0.63
C HIS A 255 16.11 -0.31 -1.37
N GLY A 256 15.05 0.28 -0.83
CA GLY A 256 14.41 1.46 -1.42
C GLY A 256 15.29 2.71 -1.39
N THR A 257 16.09 2.88 -0.34
CA THR A 257 17.03 4.01 -0.23
C THR A 257 18.10 3.97 -1.33
N LEU A 258 18.59 2.77 -1.69
CA LEU A 258 19.57 2.59 -2.78
C LEU A 258 19.00 3.12 -4.10
N GLN A 259 17.75 2.80 -4.45
CA GLN A 259 17.13 3.28 -5.68
C GLN A 259 16.94 4.81 -5.70
N LEU A 260 16.48 5.39 -4.59
CA LEU A 260 16.34 6.84 -4.49
C LEU A 260 17.68 7.55 -4.63
N VAL A 261 18.74 7.07 -3.97
CA VAL A 261 20.10 7.62 -4.09
C VAL A 261 20.61 7.52 -5.51
N ALA A 262 20.41 6.36 -6.17
CA ALA A 262 20.87 6.12 -7.53
C ALA A 262 20.35 7.14 -8.54
N GLN A 263 19.11 7.60 -8.40
CA GLN A 263 18.52 8.61 -9.28
C GLN A 263 19.30 9.95 -9.19
N PHE A 264 19.57 10.43 -7.97
CA PHE A 264 20.32 11.67 -7.77
C PHE A 264 21.78 11.57 -8.22
N ASP A 265 22.39 10.41 -8.06
CA ASP A 265 23.77 10.16 -8.52
C ASP A 265 23.84 10.09 -10.05
N ALA A 266 22.86 9.49 -10.71
CA ALA A 266 22.83 9.30 -12.15
C ALA A 266 22.47 10.58 -12.92
N VAL A 267 21.42 11.30 -12.48
CA VAL A 267 20.84 12.43 -13.22
C VAL A 267 20.71 13.73 -12.41
N GLY A 268 20.99 13.72 -11.12
CA GLY A 268 21.00 14.90 -10.25
C GLY A 268 19.66 15.28 -9.63
N HIS A 269 18.56 14.59 -9.97
CA HIS A 269 17.22 14.82 -9.45
C HIS A 269 16.41 13.51 -9.41
N ALA A 270 15.26 13.50 -8.74
CA ALA A 270 14.32 12.40 -8.78
C ALA A 270 13.66 12.28 -10.16
N ILE A 271 13.53 11.06 -10.66
CA ILE A 271 12.87 10.74 -11.94
C ILE A 271 11.43 10.28 -11.68
N HIS A 272 10.56 10.26 -12.69
CA HIS A 272 9.18 9.77 -12.52
C HIS A 272 9.17 8.28 -12.21
N GLY A 273 10.01 7.53 -12.92
CA GLY A 273 10.18 6.10 -12.75
C GLY A 273 10.89 5.44 -13.92
N ILE A 274 10.94 4.12 -13.85
CA ILE A 274 11.53 3.24 -14.85
C ILE A 274 10.46 2.21 -15.22
N VAL A 275 10.16 2.05 -16.52
CA VAL A 275 9.07 1.19 -16.99
C VAL A 275 9.42 0.55 -18.33
N GLU A 276 8.83 -0.60 -18.64
CA GLU A 276 9.00 -1.29 -19.90
C GLU A 276 8.66 -0.39 -21.10
N PRO A 277 9.43 -0.46 -22.22
CA PRO A 277 9.36 0.53 -23.27
C PRO A 277 8.07 0.50 -24.10
N ASP A 278 7.38 -0.63 -24.16
CA ASP A 278 6.20 -0.81 -25.01
C ASP A 278 5.13 -1.72 -24.38
N VAL A 279 3.93 -1.72 -24.99
CA VAL A 279 2.77 -2.46 -24.51
C VAL A 279 3.01 -3.98 -24.51
N ALA A 280 3.80 -4.50 -25.45
CA ALA A 280 4.03 -5.94 -25.55
C ALA A 280 4.89 -6.43 -24.37
N GLN A 281 5.92 -5.69 -24.00
CA GLN A 281 6.73 -5.98 -22.83
C GLN A 281 5.97 -5.71 -21.52
N TYR A 282 5.27 -4.60 -21.43
CA TYR A 282 4.46 -4.24 -20.26
C TYR A 282 3.40 -5.30 -19.94
N THR A 283 2.72 -5.84 -20.95
CA THR A 283 1.66 -6.85 -20.79
C THR A 283 2.15 -8.30 -20.80
N HIS A 284 3.45 -8.53 -20.99
CA HIS A 284 4.03 -9.88 -20.96
C HIS A 284 3.92 -10.50 -19.58
N LEU A 285 3.34 -11.70 -19.49
CA LEU A 285 3.21 -12.42 -18.23
C LEU A 285 4.43 -13.32 -18.00
N GLY A 286 4.81 -13.47 -16.75
CA GLY A 286 5.87 -14.38 -16.34
C GLY A 286 6.92 -13.74 -15.44
N ASP A 287 8.09 -14.36 -15.38
CA ASP A 287 9.22 -13.89 -14.61
C ASP A 287 9.78 -12.59 -15.20
N ALA A 288 10.12 -11.62 -14.36
CA ALA A 288 10.72 -10.34 -14.77
C ALA A 288 11.99 -10.55 -15.63
N SER A 289 12.76 -11.59 -15.34
CA SER A 289 13.97 -11.94 -16.12
C SER A 289 13.67 -12.36 -17.57
N THR A 290 12.42 -12.57 -17.95
CA THR A 290 12.02 -12.88 -19.34
C THR A 290 11.67 -11.62 -20.14
N LYS A 291 11.67 -10.45 -19.51
CA LYS A 291 11.31 -9.19 -20.14
C LYS A 291 12.50 -8.45 -20.76
N THR A 292 13.70 -8.81 -20.36
CA THR A 292 14.95 -8.18 -20.81
C THR A 292 16.03 -9.25 -21.02
N ASP A 293 16.96 -9.01 -21.96
CA ASP A 293 18.13 -9.85 -22.17
C ASP A 293 19.27 -9.54 -21.16
N GLY A 294 19.11 -8.49 -20.33
CA GLY A 294 20.08 -8.05 -19.33
C GLY A 294 21.34 -7.41 -19.91
N LEU A 295 21.31 -7.02 -21.20
CA LEU A 295 22.42 -6.39 -21.93
C LEU A 295 22.00 -4.99 -22.40
N ILE A 296 22.84 -4.01 -22.15
CA ILE A 296 22.58 -2.62 -22.57
C ILE A 296 22.36 -2.55 -24.09
N HIS A 297 21.26 -1.95 -24.52
CA HIS A 297 20.92 -1.77 -25.92
C HIS A 297 21.96 -0.91 -26.66
N ASP A 298 22.38 -1.37 -27.83
CA ASP A 298 23.23 -0.65 -28.77
C ASP A 298 22.52 -0.54 -30.14
N PRO A 299 22.03 0.65 -30.53
CA PRO A 299 21.32 0.81 -31.81
C PRO A 299 22.18 0.57 -33.06
N ALA A 300 23.50 0.41 -32.91
CA ALA A 300 24.39 0.05 -34.01
C ALA A 300 24.39 -1.45 -34.32
N LEU A 301 23.85 -2.28 -33.42
CA LEU A 301 23.71 -3.72 -33.59
C LEU A 301 22.35 -4.07 -34.23
N LYS A 302 22.29 -5.22 -34.89
CA LYS A 302 21.02 -5.75 -35.40
C LYS A 302 20.21 -6.38 -34.26
N LEU A 303 18.89 -6.43 -34.41
CA LEU A 303 18.02 -7.12 -33.48
C LEU A 303 18.52 -8.55 -33.21
N GLY A 304 18.76 -8.88 -31.94
CA GLY A 304 19.29 -10.15 -31.49
C GLY A 304 20.81 -10.35 -31.70
N GLU A 305 21.53 -9.33 -32.20
CA GLU A 305 23.00 -9.36 -32.27
C GLU A 305 23.59 -8.95 -30.91
N GLU A 306 24.49 -9.74 -30.38
CA GLU A 306 25.24 -9.45 -29.16
C GLU A 306 26.71 -9.22 -29.46
N ARG A 307 27.30 -8.15 -28.88
CA ARG A 307 28.71 -7.84 -29.03
C ARG A 307 29.21 -6.96 -27.89
N GLY A 308 30.28 -7.42 -27.23
CA GLY A 308 30.94 -6.63 -26.18
C GLY A 308 30.09 -6.36 -24.97
N GLY A 309 29.20 -7.26 -24.61
CA GLY A 309 28.27 -7.10 -23.47
C GLY A 309 27.10 -6.15 -23.75
N ARG A 310 26.79 -5.90 -25.03
CA ARG A 310 25.65 -5.11 -25.50
C ARG A 310 24.80 -5.91 -26.47
N SER A 311 23.52 -5.55 -26.59
CA SER A 311 22.54 -6.18 -27.47
C SER A 311 21.92 -5.18 -28.45
N GLY A 312 21.53 -5.67 -29.63
CA GLY A 312 20.70 -4.91 -30.56
C GLY A 312 19.19 -5.01 -30.28
N THR A 313 18.80 -5.72 -29.23
CA THR A 313 17.40 -5.84 -28.78
C THR A 313 17.02 -4.62 -27.95
N PRO A 314 15.97 -3.85 -28.28
CA PRO A 314 15.61 -2.60 -27.59
C PRO A 314 14.68 -2.84 -26.40
N ASP A 315 15.00 -3.77 -25.50
CA ASP A 315 14.20 -4.23 -24.39
C ASP A 315 14.51 -3.58 -23.03
N ASP A 316 15.55 -2.75 -22.94
CA ASP A 316 15.86 -1.96 -21.74
C ASP A 316 14.69 -1.05 -21.37
N ARG A 317 14.34 -1.01 -20.08
CA ARG A 317 13.29 -0.10 -19.57
C ARG A 317 13.64 1.38 -19.78
N TRP A 318 12.62 2.20 -19.92
CA TRP A 318 12.78 3.64 -20.06
C TRP A 318 12.72 4.35 -18.72
N ALA A 319 13.68 5.28 -18.51
CA ALA A 319 13.65 6.24 -17.42
C ALA A 319 12.99 7.55 -17.90
N PHE A 320 11.93 7.96 -17.22
CA PHE A 320 11.21 9.21 -17.46
C PHE A 320 11.76 10.29 -16.55
N THR A 321 12.49 11.22 -17.09
CA THR A 321 13.44 12.09 -16.37
C THR A 321 13.06 13.57 -16.32
N THR A 322 11.90 13.97 -16.80
CA THR A 322 11.44 15.36 -16.69
C THR A 322 11.40 15.80 -15.24
N LYS A 323 11.95 16.97 -14.91
CA LYS A 323 12.00 17.47 -13.54
C LYS A 323 10.62 17.77 -12.99
N ALA A 324 10.40 17.35 -11.74
CA ALA A 324 9.23 17.68 -10.95
C ALA A 324 9.66 17.95 -9.50
N SER A 325 9.55 19.19 -9.03
CA SER A 325 9.95 19.57 -7.67
C SER A 325 9.22 18.77 -6.60
N ALA A 326 7.99 18.33 -6.86
CA ALA A 326 7.25 17.47 -5.94
C ALA A 326 7.95 16.13 -5.70
N LEU A 327 8.50 15.49 -6.75
CA LEU A 327 9.28 14.25 -6.61
C LEU A 327 10.58 14.47 -5.84
N ASN A 328 11.27 15.60 -6.08
CA ASN A 328 12.45 15.95 -5.31
C ASN A 328 12.12 16.08 -3.83
N TYR A 329 11.06 16.81 -3.46
CA TYR A 329 10.66 16.95 -2.05
C TYR A 329 10.22 15.62 -1.41
N GLY A 330 9.43 14.79 -2.10
CA GLY A 330 9.06 13.46 -1.61
C GLY A 330 10.29 12.57 -1.34
N SER A 331 11.25 12.59 -2.27
CA SER A 331 12.53 11.86 -2.13
C SER A 331 13.39 12.44 -1.00
N ILE A 332 13.46 13.78 -0.81
CA ILE A 332 14.13 14.43 0.32
C ILE A 332 13.56 13.91 1.65
N ALA A 333 12.23 13.85 1.78
CA ALA A 333 11.59 13.35 2.98
C ALA A 333 12.00 11.90 3.29
N ALA A 334 11.96 11.03 2.30
CA ALA A 334 12.34 9.63 2.44
C ALA A 334 13.84 9.45 2.77
N LEU A 335 14.72 10.16 2.07
CA LEU A 335 16.16 10.08 2.29
C LEU A 335 16.58 10.62 3.67
N ALA A 336 15.98 11.73 4.13
CA ALA A 336 16.19 12.24 5.47
C ALA A 336 15.70 11.28 6.55
N ALA A 337 14.54 10.64 6.35
CA ALA A 337 14.01 9.61 7.25
C ALA A 337 14.89 8.37 7.27
N ALA A 338 15.25 7.82 6.10
CA ALA A 338 16.09 6.64 5.97
C ALA A 338 17.47 6.82 6.62
N SER A 339 18.05 8.03 6.54
CA SER A 339 19.35 8.32 7.17
C SER A 339 19.36 8.10 8.69
N ARG A 340 18.22 8.33 9.38
CA ARG A 340 18.10 8.05 10.81
C ARG A 340 18.05 6.56 11.09
N SER A 341 17.27 5.82 10.32
CA SER A 341 17.08 4.37 10.54
C SER A 341 18.31 3.56 10.15
N LEU A 342 19.03 3.97 9.10
CA LEU A 342 20.22 3.28 8.61
C LEU A 342 21.52 3.72 9.31
N GLY A 343 21.47 4.71 10.22
CA GLY A 343 22.67 5.29 10.84
C GLY A 343 23.63 4.30 11.48
N GLU A 344 23.13 3.22 12.07
CA GLU A 344 23.92 2.14 12.66
C GLU A 344 24.18 0.98 11.68
N ALA A 345 23.17 0.61 10.88
CA ALA A 345 23.24 -0.55 9.99
C ALA A 345 24.06 -0.28 8.71
N ASP A 346 23.95 0.91 8.13
CA ASP A 346 24.71 1.35 6.95
C ASP A 346 25.07 2.85 7.07
N PRO A 347 26.09 3.19 7.87
CA PRO A 347 26.46 4.60 8.09
C PRO A 347 26.91 5.34 6.83
N ALA A 348 27.39 4.63 5.81
CA ALA A 348 27.82 5.22 4.54
C ALA A 348 26.60 5.68 3.73
N LEU A 349 25.64 4.78 3.54
CA LEU A 349 24.39 5.09 2.85
C LEU A 349 23.58 6.17 3.59
N ALA A 350 23.52 6.09 4.92
CA ALA A 350 22.84 7.08 5.76
C ALA A 350 23.41 8.51 5.54
N ARG A 351 24.74 8.65 5.50
CA ARG A 351 25.39 9.94 5.21
C ARG A 351 25.13 10.42 3.79
N THR A 352 25.19 9.54 2.82
CA THR A 352 24.89 9.87 1.42
C THR A 352 23.45 10.36 1.27
N ALA A 353 22.49 9.63 1.84
CA ALA A 353 21.06 9.97 1.81
C ALA A 353 20.80 11.36 2.44
N LEU A 354 21.33 11.64 3.62
CA LEU A 354 21.20 12.95 4.26
C LEU A 354 21.90 14.06 3.46
N GLY A 355 23.08 13.78 2.89
CA GLY A 355 23.80 14.71 2.04
C GLY A 355 23.00 15.11 0.80
N ILE A 356 22.37 14.16 0.12
CA ILE A 356 21.47 14.42 -1.00
C ILE A 356 20.26 15.24 -0.53
N ALA A 357 19.57 14.80 0.53
CA ALA A 357 18.37 15.46 1.05
C ALA A 357 18.62 16.94 1.38
N THR A 358 19.73 17.25 2.06
CA THR A 358 20.08 18.63 2.44
C THR A 358 20.51 19.47 1.25
N ARG A 359 21.26 18.89 0.31
CA ARG A 359 21.71 19.56 -0.92
C ARG A 359 20.51 19.91 -1.83
N ILE A 360 19.65 18.93 -2.11
CA ILE A 360 18.51 19.14 -3.00
C ILE A 360 17.48 20.09 -2.37
N TRP A 361 17.24 20.01 -1.05
CA TRP A 361 16.43 21.03 -0.36
C TRP A 361 16.97 22.44 -0.60
N ALA A 362 18.29 22.65 -0.47
CA ALA A 362 18.90 23.96 -0.70
C ALA A 362 18.78 24.40 -2.16
N GLU A 363 18.98 23.49 -3.10
CA GLU A 363 18.84 23.74 -4.55
C GLU A 363 17.43 24.19 -4.91
N GLU A 364 16.40 23.48 -4.46
CA GLU A 364 14.97 23.80 -4.68
C GLU A 364 14.54 25.17 -4.12
N GLN A 365 15.33 25.79 -3.21
CA GLN A 365 15.07 27.15 -2.75
C GLN A 365 15.69 28.23 -3.68
N THR A 366 16.49 27.87 -4.69
CA THR A 366 17.24 28.82 -5.53
C THR A 366 16.55 29.15 -6.85
N HIS A 367 15.50 28.44 -7.22
CA HIS A 367 14.77 28.59 -8.48
C HIS A 367 13.25 28.45 -8.28
N ALA A 368 12.48 28.82 -9.29
CA ALA A 368 11.04 28.52 -9.30
C ALA A 368 10.81 27.00 -9.40
N PRO A 369 9.77 26.47 -8.73
CA PRO A 369 9.51 25.02 -8.78
C PRO A 369 9.27 24.52 -10.20
N ASP A 370 9.77 23.33 -10.50
CA ASP A 370 9.43 22.57 -11.69
C ASP A 370 8.05 21.94 -11.48
N LEU A 371 7.05 22.44 -12.20
CA LEU A 371 5.63 22.10 -12.02
C LEU A 371 5.12 21.07 -13.03
N TYR A 372 6.00 20.28 -13.62
CA TYR A 372 5.55 19.22 -14.54
C TYR A 372 4.68 18.21 -13.80
N GLN A 373 3.52 17.91 -14.37
CA GLN A 373 2.57 16.95 -13.83
C GLN A 373 2.00 16.07 -14.94
N HIS A 374 2.01 14.76 -14.71
CA HIS A 374 1.36 13.79 -15.56
C HIS A 374 0.96 12.56 -14.73
N GLY A 375 -0.26 12.07 -14.92
CA GLY A 375 -0.76 10.89 -14.21
C GLY A 375 -0.59 10.98 -12.68
N ASN A 376 -0.13 9.89 -12.09
CA ASN A 376 0.21 9.76 -10.67
C ASN A 376 1.70 9.46 -10.45
N THR A 377 2.56 9.85 -11.40
CA THR A 377 4.01 9.52 -11.41
C THR A 377 4.91 10.71 -11.08
N THR A 378 4.34 11.90 -10.88
CA THR A 378 5.09 13.17 -10.73
C THR A 378 5.11 13.71 -9.30
N GLY A 379 4.75 12.88 -8.32
CA GLY A 379 4.65 13.26 -6.92
C GLY A 379 3.27 13.74 -6.50
N GLY A 380 3.11 13.99 -5.21
CA GLY A 380 1.90 14.55 -4.61
C GLY A 380 1.80 16.07 -4.81
N PRO A 381 0.84 16.74 -4.13
CA PRO A 381 0.76 18.20 -4.14
C PRO A 381 2.05 18.83 -3.62
N LEU A 382 2.64 19.74 -4.39
CA LEU A 382 3.95 20.33 -4.14
C LEU A 382 4.16 20.82 -2.69
N ASP A 383 3.20 21.61 -2.16
CA ASP A 383 3.31 22.13 -0.79
C ASP A 383 3.26 21.01 0.26
N SER A 384 2.54 19.91 0.01
CA SER A 384 2.50 18.75 0.90
C SER A 384 3.83 18.01 0.91
N GLU A 385 4.42 17.76 -0.26
CA GLU A 385 5.74 17.11 -0.34
C GLU A 385 6.84 18.00 0.28
N ARG A 386 6.78 19.32 0.02
CA ARG A 386 7.70 20.27 0.64
C ARG A 386 7.56 20.32 2.15
N PHE A 387 6.34 20.25 2.67
CA PHE A 387 6.08 20.19 4.10
C PHE A 387 6.65 18.91 4.73
N ALA A 388 6.40 17.76 4.11
CA ALA A 388 6.94 16.48 4.55
C ALA A 388 8.48 16.50 4.57
N ALA A 389 9.11 17.05 3.53
CA ALA A 389 10.57 17.22 3.46
C ALA A 389 11.10 18.11 4.59
N ALA A 390 10.44 19.25 4.86
CA ALA A 390 10.82 20.14 5.96
C ALA A 390 10.71 19.44 7.33
N VAL A 391 9.63 18.68 7.55
CA VAL A 391 9.45 17.92 8.80
C VAL A 391 10.52 16.86 8.96
N GLU A 392 10.82 16.07 7.95
CA GLU A 392 11.82 15.00 8.05
C GLU A 392 13.24 15.54 8.21
N LEU A 393 13.58 16.63 7.52
CA LEU A 393 14.85 17.33 7.72
C LEU A 393 14.95 17.94 9.13
N LEU A 394 13.87 18.52 9.66
CA LEU A 394 13.82 18.99 11.05
C LEU A 394 14.04 17.85 12.04
N ARG A 395 13.35 16.73 11.85
CA ARG A 395 13.49 15.52 12.71
C ARG A 395 14.93 15.01 12.71
N THR A 396 15.58 15.04 11.55
CA THR A 396 16.92 14.48 11.36
C THR A 396 18.03 15.42 11.85
N THR A 397 17.98 16.69 11.46
CA THR A 397 19.09 17.63 11.66
C THR A 397 18.94 18.52 12.89
N ARG A 398 17.71 18.72 13.38
CA ARG A 398 17.36 19.70 14.44
C ARG A 398 17.67 21.15 14.05
N ASP A 399 17.91 21.43 12.77
CA ASP A 399 18.21 22.76 12.29
C ASP A 399 16.95 23.64 12.29
N PRO A 400 16.95 24.81 12.98
CA PRO A 400 15.77 25.67 13.13
C PRO A 400 15.24 26.26 11.80
N ARG A 401 16.03 26.30 10.74
CA ARG A 401 15.55 26.74 9.41
C ARG A 401 14.40 25.87 8.90
N TYR A 402 14.41 24.56 9.20
CA TYR A 402 13.33 23.67 8.81
C TYR A 402 12.09 23.85 9.70
N ALA A 403 12.22 24.19 10.97
CA ALA A 403 11.10 24.57 11.81
C ALA A 403 10.41 25.84 11.28
N THR A 404 11.19 26.82 10.80
CA THR A 404 10.66 28.01 10.13
C THR A 404 9.88 27.64 8.86
N ALA A 405 10.39 26.72 8.05
CA ALA A 405 9.69 26.23 6.85
C ALA A 405 8.39 25.49 7.19
N VAL A 406 8.39 24.61 8.20
CA VAL A 406 7.19 23.93 8.70
C VAL A 406 6.15 24.94 9.13
N GLN A 407 6.52 25.98 9.89
CA GLN A 407 5.59 27.00 10.34
C GLN A 407 5.02 27.85 9.20
N ALA A 408 5.84 28.20 8.22
CA ALA A 408 5.42 28.97 7.05
C ALA A 408 4.42 28.20 6.16
N LEU A 409 4.59 26.87 6.03
CA LEU A 409 3.72 26.01 5.23
C LEU A 409 2.44 25.60 5.95
N TRP A 410 2.36 25.70 7.28
CA TRP A 410 1.25 25.23 8.08
C TRP A 410 -0.14 25.72 7.62
N PRO A 411 -0.37 27.00 7.28
CA PRO A 411 -1.70 27.45 6.85
C PRO A 411 -2.22 26.76 5.57
N ALA A 412 -1.32 26.32 4.68
CA ALA A 412 -1.69 25.55 3.50
C ALA A 412 -2.00 24.09 3.87
N MET A 413 -1.24 23.51 4.81
CA MET A 413 -1.42 22.14 5.31
C MET A 413 -2.71 21.99 6.11
N GLU A 414 -3.07 22.98 6.92
CA GLU A 414 -4.32 22.99 7.68
C GLU A 414 -5.56 22.87 6.77
N ARG A 415 -5.56 23.53 5.62
CA ARG A 415 -6.65 23.42 4.63
C ARG A 415 -6.79 22.02 4.01
N ARG A 416 -5.73 21.22 4.05
CA ARG A 416 -5.66 19.84 3.55
C ARG A 416 -5.23 18.88 4.66
N PHE A 417 -5.71 19.11 5.86
CA PHE A 417 -5.22 18.46 7.08
C PHE A 417 -5.19 16.93 6.97
N ALA A 418 -6.23 16.31 6.42
CA ALA A 418 -6.30 14.86 6.28
C ALA A 418 -5.10 14.21 5.55
N PHE A 419 -4.51 14.92 4.58
CA PHE A 419 -3.36 14.44 3.81
C PHE A 419 -2.01 14.70 4.49
N ASN A 420 -1.93 15.71 5.36
CA ASN A 420 -0.66 16.18 5.94
C ASN A 420 -0.56 15.91 7.44
N LEU A 421 -1.61 15.33 8.06
CA LEU A 421 -1.70 15.27 9.52
C LEU A 421 -0.61 14.43 10.17
N ARG A 422 -0.15 13.35 9.53
CA ARG A 422 0.92 12.49 10.10
C ARG A 422 2.24 13.27 10.21
N ASP A 423 2.60 14.00 9.17
CA ASP A 423 3.78 14.89 9.18
C ASP A 423 3.62 16.02 10.20
N ALA A 424 2.44 16.65 10.23
CA ALA A 424 2.16 17.72 11.19
C ALA A 424 2.27 17.22 12.65
N VAL A 425 1.74 16.05 12.96
CA VAL A 425 1.86 15.41 14.28
C VAL A 425 3.32 15.04 14.59
N ALA A 426 4.06 14.52 13.61
CA ALA A 426 5.47 14.15 13.78
C ALA A 426 6.37 15.37 14.09
N ALA A 427 5.98 16.57 13.66
CA ALA A 427 6.70 17.81 13.97
C ALA A 427 6.47 18.31 15.41
N ILE A 428 5.36 17.95 16.08
CA ILE A 428 4.96 18.50 17.39
C ILE A 428 6.09 18.53 18.41
N PRO A 429 6.91 17.46 18.62
CA PRO A 429 7.96 17.47 19.64
C PRO A 429 9.09 18.49 19.38
N LEU A 430 9.15 19.05 18.19
CA LEU A 430 10.22 19.93 17.70
C LEU A 430 9.74 21.35 17.44
N MET A 431 8.46 21.60 17.61
CA MET A 431 7.82 22.89 17.37
C MET A 431 7.39 23.55 18.69
N PRO A 432 7.20 24.88 18.72
CA PRO A 432 6.65 25.56 19.89
C PRO A 432 5.26 25.00 20.28
N GLN A 433 4.91 25.11 21.55
CA GLN A 433 3.61 24.64 22.07
C GLN A 433 2.43 25.25 21.31
N SER A 434 2.54 26.50 20.87
CA SER A 434 1.52 27.18 20.05
C SER A 434 1.22 26.47 18.72
N TYR A 435 2.18 25.73 18.15
CA TYR A 435 1.96 24.92 16.96
C TYR A 435 0.98 23.78 17.25
N ARG A 436 1.18 23.04 18.36
CA ARG A 436 0.27 21.98 18.80
C ARG A 436 -1.13 22.54 19.14
N GLU A 437 -1.18 23.66 19.83
CA GLU A 437 -2.46 24.32 20.19
C GLU A 437 -3.21 24.80 18.95
N GLY A 438 -2.51 25.40 17.99
CA GLY A 438 -3.09 25.84 16.71
C GLY A 438 -3.67 24.71 15.86
N MET A 439 -3.20 23.47 16.05
CA MET A 439 -3.71 22.29 15.34
C MET A 439 -5.07 21.79 15.87
N ILE A 440 -5.45 22.10 17.13
CA ILE A 440 -6.62 21.54 17.80
C ILE A 440 -7.93 21.72 17.00
N PRO A 441 -8.23 22.87 16.37
CA PRO A 441 -9.45 23.03 15.57
C PRO A 441 -9.51 22.03 14.40
N ALA A 442 -8.41 21.84 13.67
CA ALA A 442 -8.33 20.89 12.56
C ALA A 442 -8.46 19.44 13.04
N VAL A 443 -7.85 19.09 14.18
CA VAL A 443 -7.99 17.76 14.81
C VAL A 443 -9.44 17.48 15.19
N ARG A 444 -10.15 18.45 15.81
CA ARG A 444 -11.58 18.31 16.14
C ARG A 444 -12.45 18.15 14.90
N ALA A 445 -12.18 18.92 13.85
CA ALA A 445 -12.90 18.81 12.59
C ALA A 445 -12.68 17.43 11.94
N TYR A 446 -11.44 16.92 11.93
CA TYR A 446 -11.12 15.60 11.41
C TYR A 446 -11.79 14.49 12.22
N ALA A 447 -11.76 14.55 13.55
CA ALA A 447 -12.42 13.58 14.43
C ALA A 447 -13.94 13.56 14.19
N ALA A 448 -14.58 14.73 14.08
CA ALA A 448 -16.01 14.82 13.76
C ALA A 448 -16.35 14.23 12.38
N ALA A 449 -15.51 14.48 11.36
CA ALA A 449 -15.65 13.89 10.04
C ALA A 449 -15.50 12.36 10.07
N THR A 450 -14.56 11.82 10.84
CA THR A 450 -14.37 10.38 11.06
C THR A 450 -15.60 9.74 11.69
N VAL A 451 -16.17 10.34 12.73
CA VAL A 451 -17.42 9.87 13.37
C VAL A 451 -18.58 9.89 12.38
N LYS A 452 -18.71 10.95 11.60
CA LYS A 452 -19.76 11.05 10.56
C LYS A 452 -19.59 9.97 9.48
N ALA A 453 -18.38 9.74 9.00
CA ALA A 453 -18.10 8.69 8.02
C ALA A 453 -18.41 7.29 8.57
N ALA A 454 -18.05 7.04 9.83
CA ALA A 454 -18.33 5.79 10.52
C ALA A 454 -19.84 5.51 10.69
N ALA A 455 -20.66 6.54 10.82
CA ALA A 455 -22.11 6.39 10.91
C ALA A 455 -22.82 6.23 9.56
N ALA A 456 -22.11 6.46 8.44
CA ALA A 456 -22.71 6.49 7.11
C ALA A 456 -22.93 5.09 6.49
N ASN A 457 -22.31 4.06 7.04
CA ASN A 457 -22.43 2.67 6.57
C ASN A 457 -22.23 1.67 7.73
N PRO A 458 -22.64 0.41 7.57
CA PRO A 458 -22.60 -0.58 8.66
C PRO A 458 -21.19 -1.03 9.06
N PHE A 459 -20.17 -0.74 8.26
CA PHE A 459 -18.79 -1.16 8.48
C PHE A 459 -17.95 -0.11 9.23
N GLY A 460 -18.44 1.13 9.26
CA GLY A 460 -17.85 2.22 10.04
C GLY A 460 -16.53 2.77 9.50
N VAL A 461 -16.28 2.62 8.20
CA VAL A 461 -15.15 3.17 7.45
C VAL A 461 -15.62 3.87 6.17
N PRO A 462 -14.83 4.73 5.53
CA PRO A 462 -15.17 5.26 4.23
C PRO A 462 -15.25 4.14 3.18
N ILE A 463 -16.37 4.05 2.46
CA ILE A 463 -16.56 3.12 1.34
C ILE A 463 -16.43 3.89 0.03
N THR A 464 -15.50 3.47 -0.83
CA THR A 464 -15.32 4.03 -2.16
C THR A 464 -16.30 3.39 -3.15
N THR A 465 -16.73 4.18 -4.15
CA THR A 465 -17.62 3.73 -5.23
C THR A 465 -17.05 4.12 -6.59
N GLY A 466 -15.73 4.01 -6.73
CA GLY A 466 -14.98 4.29 -7.96
C GLY A 466 -14.49 3.02 -8.65
N GLY A 467 -13.70 3.20 -9.70
CA GLY A 467 -13.09 2.10 -10.46
C GLY A 467 -11.88 1.44 -9.77
N TRP A 468 -11.47 1.93 -8.60
CA TRP A 468 -10.44 1.37 -7.75
C TRP A 468 -11.00 1.19 -6.33
N ALA A 469 -10.78 0.04 -5.72
CA ALA A 469 -11.30 -0.24 -4.39
C ALA A 469 -10.51 0.49 -3.28
N GLY A 470 -11.02 0.46 -2.05
CA GLY A 470 -10.70 1.48 -1.05
C GLY A 470 -9.71 1.10 0.03
N SER A 471 -9.03 -0.05 -0.02
CA SER A 471 -8.14 -0.50 1.08
C SER A 471 -7.08 0.54 1.44
N GLY A 472 -6.38 1.13 0.48
CA GLY A 472 -5.36 2.16 0.73
C GLY A 472 -5.91 3.38 1.46
N THR A 473 -7.10 3.86 1.08
CA THR A 473 -7.77 4.98 1.76
C THR A 473 -8.15 4.61 3.20
N VAL A 474 -8.62 3.38 3.42
CA VAL A 474 -9.02 2.90 4.75
C VAL A 474 -7.79 2.74 5.65
N ILE A 475 -6.70 2.16 5.16
CA ILE A 475 -5.44 2.04 5.91
C ILE A 475 -4.90 3.43 6.28
N ALA A 476 -4.82 4.34 5.31
CA ALA A 476 -4.35 5.71 5.56
C ALA A 476 -5.20 6.42 6.61
N GLY A 477 -6.54 6.28 6.55
CA GLY A 477 -7.47 6.81 7.55
C GLY A 477 -7.24 6.23 8.95
N ALA A 478 -6.98 4.92 9.04
CA ALA A 478 -6.69 4.25 10.31
C ALA A 478 -5.35 4.71 10.92
N LEU A 479 -4.30 4.85 10.11
CA LEU A 479 -3.00 5.37 10.55
C LEU A 479 -3.07 6.85 10.95
N ASN A 480 -3.89 7.64 10.26
CA ASN A 480 -4.20 9.01 10.65
C ASN A 480 -4.88 9.05 12.04
N ALA A 481 -5.86 8.18 12.25
CA ALA A 481 -6.53 8.06 13.55
C ALA A 481 -5.57 7.62 14.65
N TYR A 482 -4.64 6.69 14.37
CA TYR A 482 -3.60 6.28 15.30
C TYR A 482 -2.68 7.44 15.69
N ALA A 483 -2.17 8.20 14.72
CA ALA A 483 -1.30 9.34 14.98
C ALA A 483 -2.01 10.39 15.85
N LEU A 484 -3.27 10.70 15.54
CA LEU A 484 -4.07 11.64 16.33
C LEU A 484 -4.42 11.08 17.71
N HIS A 485 -4.74 9.80 17.85
CA HIS A 485 -5.00 9.17 19.15
C HIS A 485 -3.77 9.28 20.07
N LYS A 486 -2.58 9.03 19.55
CA LYS A 486 -1.33 9.16 20.34
C LYS A 486 -1.03 10.61 20.73
N ALA A 487 -1.32 11.59 19.87
CA ALA A 487 -1.05 13.01 20.14
C ALA A 487 -2.17 13.75 20.87
N PHE A 488 -3.44 13.36 20.62
CA PHE A 488 -4.65 14.01 21.12
C PHE A 488 -5.69 12.97 21.57
N PRO A 489 -5.41 12.13 22.58
CA PRO A 489 -6.28 11.01 22.99
C PRO A 489 -7.68 11.46 23.44
N ASP A 490 -7.80 12.68 24.01
CA ASP A 490 -9.10 13.24 24.45
C ASP A 490 -10.00 13.69 23.27
N ILE A 491 -9.45 13.76 22.04
CA ILE A 491 -10.20 14.21 20.86
C ILE A 491 -10.42 13.03 19.90
N MET A 492 -9.41 12.21 19.66
CA MET A 492 -9.49 11.07 18.73
C MET A 492 -9.46 9.75 19.51
N PRO A 493 -10.54 8.96 19.51
CA PRO A 493 -10.56 7.63 20.12
C PRO A 493 -9.76 6.61 19.28
N ALA A 494 -9.41 5.48 19.89
CA ALA A 494 -8.68 4.40 19.21
C ALA A 494 -9.55 3.55 18.24
N ASP A 495 -10.88 3.52 18.42
CA ASP A 495 -11.80 2.66 17.66
C ASP A 495 -11.65 2.76 16.13
N PRO A 496 -11.44 3.92 15.48
CA PRO A 496 -11.25 4.01 14.04
C PRO A 496 -10.04 3.23 13.50
N VAL A 497 -9.00 3.04 14.33
CA VAL A 497 -7.81 2.23 13.95
C VAL A 497 -8.21 0.78 13.75
N PHE A 498 -8.92 0.21 14.72
CA PHE A 498 -9.40 -1.18 14.67
C PHE A 498 -10.40 -1.40 13.54
N ARG A 499 -11.35 -0.46 13.32
CA ARG A 499 -12.33 -0.57 12.23
C ARG A 499 -11.66 -0.60 10.85
N GLY A 500 -10.65 0.25 10.64
CA GLY A 500 -9.90 0.23 9.38
C GLY A 500 -9.18 -1.09 9.15
N ALA A 501 -8.56 -1.64 10.17
CA ALA A 501 -7.90 -2.94 10.08
C ALA A 501 -8.91 -4.09 9.91
N GLU A 502 -10.02 -4.09 10.65
CA GLU A 502 -11.09 -5.07 10.52
C GLU A 502 -11.69 -5.09 9.11
N PHE A 503 -11.77 -3.91 8.45
CA PHE A 503 -12.21 -3.83 7.05
C PHE A 503 -11.31 -4.64 6.13
N LEU A 504 -10.01 -4.52 6.24
CA LEU A 504 -9.08 -5.32 5.43
C LEU A 504 -9.15 -6.81 5.76
N LEU A 505 -9.50 -7.12 7.00
CA LEU A 505 -9.50 -8.50 7.53
C LEU A 505 -10.87 -9.21 7.39
N GLY A 506 -11.79 -8.68 6.58
CA GLY A 506 -13.06 -9.34 6.27
C GLY A 506 -14.32 -8.64 6.79
N HIS A 507 -14.22 -7.53 7.52
CA HIS A 507 -15.39 -6.74 7.95
C HIS A 507 -15.76 -5.68 6.91
N HIS A 508 -16.17 -6.13 5.71
CA HIS A 508 -16.47 -5.28 4.54
C HIS A 508 -17.70 -5.81 3.78
N PRO A 509 -18.24 -5.06 2.79
CA PRO A 509 -19.39 -5.50 1.99
C PRO A 509 -19.12 -6.79 1.21
N GLY A 510 -20.14 -7.63 1.09
CA GLY A 510 -20.22 -8.72 0.12
C GLY A 510 -19.57 -10.03 0.54
N SER A 511 -18.58 -10.03 1.41
CA SER A 511 -17.88 -11.24 1.89
C SER A 511 -17.26 -11.06 3.27
N ASP A 512 -16.53 -12.08 3.72
CA ASP A 512 -15.72 -12.07 4.94
C ASP A 512 -14.22 -12.38 4.66
N ILE A 513 -13.79 -12.27 3.39
CA ILE A 513 -12.43 -12.64 2.98
C ILE A 513 -11.45 -11.52 3.33
N SER A 514 -10.30 -11.85 3.94
CA SER A 514 -9.24 -10.88 4.17
C SER A 514 -8.63 -10.37 2.85
N PHE A 515 -8.42 -9.07 2.77
CA PHE A 515 -7.72 -8.42 1.64
C PHE A 515 -6.19 -8.45 1.79
N VAL A 516 -5.69 -9.03 2.87
CA VAL A 516 -4.27 -9.31 3.07
C VAL A 516 -4.05 -10.79 2.82
N SER A 517 -3.42 -11.15 1.72
CA SER A 517 -3.21 -12.54 1.31
C SER A 517 -2.43 -13.32 2.36
N GLY A 518 -2.93 -14.52 2.71
CA GLY A 518 -2.33 -15.37 3.73
C GLY A 518 -2.53 -14.90 5.18
N VAL A 519 -3.32 -13.85 5.42
CA VAL A 519 -3.64 -13.35 6.77
C VAL A 519 -5.11 -13.58 7.09
N GLY A 520 -5.39 -14.29 8.18
CA GLY A 520 -6.72 -14.75 8.56
C GLY A 520 -6.98 -16.18 8.10
N THR A 521 -8.17 -16.71 8.42
CA THR A 521 -8.58 -18.07 8.06
C THR A 521 -8.96 -18.18 6.58
N ARG A 522 -9.45 -17.08 6.01
CA ARG A 522 -9.80 -16.93 4.60
C ARG A 522 -9.25 -15.61 4.09
N SER A 523 -8.52 -15.65 2.99
CA SER A 523 -7.92 -14.46 2.39
C SER A 523 -8.02 -14.51 0.86
N LYS A 524 -7.73 -13.41 0.20
CA LYS A 524 -7.49 -13.42 -1.25
C LYS A 524 -6.33 -14.37 -1.55
N GLU A 525 -6.53 -15.29 -2.50
CA GLU A 525 -5.55 -16.29 -2.91
C GLU A 525 -5.10 -16.07 -4.35
N VAL A 526 -5.97 -15.52 -5.18
CA VAL A 526 -5.66 -15.13 -6.56
C VAL A 526 -5.63 -13.62 -6.62
N ALA A 527 -4.46 -13.06 -6.88
CA ALA A 527 -4.25 -11.63 -6.98
C ALA A 527 -3.25 -11.32 -8.11
N TYR A 528 -3.45 -10.17 -8.77
CA TYR A 528 -2.50 -9.66 -9.72
C TYR A 528 -1.27 -9.15 -8.98
N GLY A 529 -0.12 -9.73 -9.27
CA GLY A 529 1.13 -9.33 -8.63
C GLY A 529 2.34 -9.85 -9.40
N ASN A 530 3.28 -8.96 -9.72
CA ASN A 530 4.53 -9.23 -10.42
C ASN A 530 4.32 -10.04 -11.72
N ASN A 531 3.20 -9.81 -12.40
CA ASN A 531 2.80 -10.43 -13.68
C ASN A 531 3.04 -11.95 -13.77
N ARG A 532 2.84 -12.67 -12.65
CA ARG A 532 3.09 -14.10 -12.56
C ARG A 532 2.18 -14.90 -13.49
N ALA A 533 2.77 -15.67 -14.40
CA ALA A 533 2.03 -16.49 -15.34
C ALA A 533 1.30 -17.67 -14.67
N ASP A 534 1.76 -18.13 -13.52
CA ASP A 534 1.11 -19.19 -12.72
C ASP A 534 -0.03 -18.69 -11.84
N PHE A 535 -0.28 -17.37 -11.80
CA PHE A 535 -1.29 -16.70 -11.00
C PHE A 535 -1.27 -17.06 -9.51
N SER A 536 -0.13 -17.54 -9.00
CA SER A 536 -0.01 -17.85 -7.59
C SER A 536 -0.08 -16.59 -6.74
N PHE A 537 -0.82 -16.64 -5.65
CA PHE A 537 -0.87 -15.54 -4.72
C PHE A 537 0.49 -15.36 -4.01
N ILE A 538 0.77 -14.11 -3.61
CA ILE A 538 1.96 -13.77 -2.84
C ILE A 538 1.49 -13.47 -1.42
N ALA A 539 1.91 -14.30 -0.45
CA ALA A 539 1.53 -14.12 0.95
C ALA A 539 1.95 -12.72 1.45
N GLY A 540 1.03 -12.03 2.10
CA GLY A 540 1.25 -10.69 2.63
C GLY A 540 0.98 -9.55 1.65
N GLY A 541 0.69 -9.83 0.38
CA GLY A 541 0.22 -8.81 -0.55
C GLY A 541 -1.11 -8.23 -0.10
N VAL A 542 -1.28 -6.92 -0.20
CA VAL A 542 -2.52 -6.22 0.12
C VAL A 542 -3.20 -5.80 -1.16
N VAL A 543 -4.45 -6.24 -1.35
CA VAL A 543 -5.24 -5.89 -2.54
C VAL A 543 -6.12 -4.66 -2.28
N PRO A 544 -6.50 -3.89 -3.33
CA PRO A 544 -7.45 -2.79 -3.21
C PRO A 544 -8.80 -3.20 -2.60
N GLY A 545 -9.23 -4.45 -2.82
CA GLY A 545 -10.38 -5.07 -2.15
C GLY A 545 -11.66 -5.04 -2.98
N VAL A 546 -12.82 -4.82 -2.33
CA VAL A 546 -14.11 -4.89 -3.00
C VAL A 546 -14.40 -3.65 -3.84
N LEU A 547 -14.69 -3.85 -5.15
CA LEU A 547 -15.20 -2.80 -6.01
C LEU A 547 -16.73 -2.66 -5.87
N ILE A 548 -17.20 -1.45 -5.62
CA ILE A 548 -18.61 -1.11 -5.56
C ILE A 548 -18.90 -0.08 -6.65
N VAL A 549 -19.45 -0.54 -7.78
CA VAL A 549 -19.51 0.24 -9.02
C VAL A 549 -20.90 0.85 -9.23
N LYS A 550 -20.93 2.13 -9.58
CA LYS A 550 -22.17 2.81 -10.00
C LYS A 550 -22.61 2.32 -11.39
N PRO A 551 -23.94 2.38 -11.73
CA PRO A 551 -25.02 3.00 -10.95
C PRO A 551 -25.68 2.07 -9.92
N ASP A 552 -25.57 0.75 -10.07
CA ASP A 552 -26.39 -0.22 -9.32
C ASP A 552 -25.70 -0.76 -8.08
N PHE A 553 -24.45 -0.31 -7.85
CA PHE A 553 -23.61 -0.68 -6.70
C PHE A 553 -23.44 -2.19 -6.47
N PRO A 554 -23.21 -3.02 -7.50
CA PRO A 554 -22.80 -4.39 -7.29
C PRO A 554 -21.45 -4.40 -6.56
N GLU A 555 -21.29 -5.31 -5.60
CA GLU A 555 -20.02 -5.62 -5.00
C GLU A 555 -19.29 -6.60 -5.93
N ASN A 556 -18.20 -6.15 -6.56
CA ASN A 556 -17.32 -7.02 -7.31
C ASN A 556 -16.15 -7.44 -6.41
N HIS A 557 -15.93 -8.74 -6.27
CA HIS A 557 -14.89 -9.35 -5.45
C HIS A 557 -14.38 -10.66 -6.05
N GLU A 558 -14.38 -10.71 -7.40
CA GLU A 558 -13.95 -11.86 -8.16
C GLU A 558 -12.44 -12.11 -8.02
N ASP A 559 -12.02 -13.36 -8.15
CA ASP A 559 -10.62 -13.74 -8.09
C ASP A 559 -9.91 -13.68 -9.46
N TRP A 560 -10.40 -12.82 -10.36
CA TRP A 560 -9.78 -12.60 -11.65
C TRP A 560 -8.57 -11.67 -11.53
N PRO A 561 -7.33 -12.15 -11.81
CA PRO A 561 -6.11 -11.38 -11.51
C PRO A 561 -6.00 -10.05 -12.27
N PHE A 562 -6.62 -9.94 -13.46
CA PHE A 562 -6.60 -8.70 -14.25
C PHE A 562 -7.67 -7.67 -13.86
N PHE A 563 -8.43 -7.90 -12.82
CA PHE A 563 -9.21 -6.85 -12.18
C PHE A 563 -8.32 -6.02 -11.26
N TRP A 564 -7.49 -5.18 -11.84
CA TRP A 564 -6.47 -4.40 -11.14
C TRP A 564 -7.03 -3.61 -9.96
N GLY A 565 -8.09 -2.86 -10.19
CA GLY A 565 -8.74 -2.07 -9.13
C GLY A 565 -9.30 -2.87 -7.96
N GLU A 566 -9.24 -4.21 -8.00
CA GLU A 566 -9.71 -5.14 -6.97
C GLU A 566 -8.59 -6.03 -6.43
N ASN A 567 -7.70 -6.53 -7.29
CA ASN A 567 -6.80 -7.64 -6.98
C ASN A 567 -5.32 -7.31 -7.11
N GLU A 568 -4.93 -6.11 -7.53
CA GLU A 568 -3.55 -5.75 -7.72
C GLU A 568 -2.85 -5.46 -6.39
N TYR A 569 -1.75 -6.14 -6.11
CA TYR A 569 -0.90 -5.80 -4.97
C TYR A 569 -0.17 -4.48 -5.21
N VAL A 570 -0.12 -3.62 -4.20
CA VAL A 570 0.54 -2.32 -4.27
C VAL A 570 1.49 -2.14 -3.09
N ILE A 571 2.76 -1.83 -3.35
CA ILE A 571 3.79 -1.78 -2.29
C ILE A 571 3.52 -0.72 -1.21
N PRO A 572 2.96 0.48 -1.48
CA PRO A 572 2.62 1.42 -0.42
C PRO A 572 1.56 0.87 0.55
N GLU A 573 0.58 0.11 0.06
CA GLU A 573 -0.43 -0.51 0.91
C GLU A 573 0.16 -1.60 1.80
N GLY A 574 1.10 -2.40 1.27
CA GLY A 574 1.85 -3.38 2.05
C GLY A 574 2.66 -2.73 3.18
N ALA A 575 3.37 -1.63 2.90
CA ALA A 575 4.14 -0.90 3.91
C ALA A 575 3.23 -0.30 5.00
N MET A 576 2.13 0.33 4.60
CA MET A 576 1.15 0.88 5.54
C MET A 576 0.44 -0.23 6.35
N TRP A 577 0.24 -1.42 5.79
CA TRP A 577 -0.32 -2.55 6.53
C TRP A 577 0.62 -3.03 7.64
N ILE A 578 1.92 -3.13 7.39
CA ILE A 578 2.91 -3.45 8.42
C ILE A 578 2.79 -2.46 9.59
N GLU A 579 2.73 -1.15 9.30
CA GLU A 579 2.57 -0.12 10.32
C GLU A 579 1.24 -0.23 11.07
N LEU A 580 0.13 -0.49 10.36
CA LEU A 580 -1.20 -0.61 10.97
C LEU A 580 -1.30 -1.84 11.88
N ALA A 581 -0.71 -2.97 11.51
CA ALA A 581 -0.68 -4.18 12.35
C ALA A 581 0.07 -3.92 13.67
N HIS A 582 1.20 -3.21 13.61
CA HIS A 582 1.92 -2.78 14.82
C HIS A 582 1.10 -1.79 15.66
N ALA A 583 0.41 -0.84 15.02
CA ALA A 583 -0.46 0.12 15.72
C ALA A 583 -1.62 -0.58 16.46
N MET A 584 -2.24 -1.60 15.86
CA MET A 584 -3.26 -2.41 16.54
C MET A 584 -2.71 -3.13 17.77
N GLN A 585 -1.54 -3.75 17.64
CA GLN A 585 -0.90 -4.46 18.76
C GLN A 585 -0.51 -3.50 19.89
N ASP A 586 0.00 -2.31 19.57
CA ASP A 586 0.29 -1.26 20.54
C ASP A 586 -0.97 -0.83 21.32
N LEU A 587 -2.09 -0.61 20.60
CA LEU A 587 -3.36 -0.23 21.21
C LEU A 587 -4.04 -1.37 21.99
N ALA A 588 -3.77 -2.63 21.66
CA ALA A 588 -4.26 -3.79 22.40
C ALA A 588 -3.55 -3.99 23.75
N GLY A 589 -2.51 -3.21 24.06
CA GLY A 589 -1.87 -3.17 25.37
C GLY A 589 -0.76 -4.22 25.58
N LYS A 590 -0.26 -4.84 24.52
CA LYS A 590 0.98 -5.65 24.55
C LYS A 590 1.97 -5.09 23.54
N PRO A 591 3.27 -4.98 23.91
CA PRO A 591 4.27 -4.60 22.93
C PRO A 591 4.25 -5.58 21.76
N PRO A 592 4.50 -5.10 20.51
CA PRO A 592 4.66 -5.98 19.35
C PRO A 592 5.72 -7.04 19.65
N ALA A 593 5.57 -8.23 19.07
CA ALA A 593 6.60 -9.26 19.15
C ALA A 593 7.91 -8.70 18.54
N LYS A 594 9.00 -8.83 19.29
CA LYS A 594 10.32 -8.40 18.85
C LYS A 594 10.84 -9.33 17.76
#